data_92610239c6e96bb1ce35632fd4e56329
#
_entry.id   92610239c6e96bb1ce35632fd4e56329
#
_cell.length_a   1.000
_cell.length_b   1.000
_cell.length_c   1.000
_cell.angle_alpha   90.00
_cell.angle_beta   90.00
_cell.angle_gamma   90.00
#
_symmetry.space_group_name_H-M   'P 1'
#
loop_
_entity.id
_entity.type
_entity.pdbx_description
1 polymer ?
#
loop_
_entity_poly.entity_id
_entity_poly.type
_entity_poly.pdbx_seq_one_letter_code
_entity_poly.pdbx_strand_id
1 'polypeptide(L)'
;MNINRRQFNYGLAISVGSLAFRRISAQTSIRVNGKRIIDHILALAEFGKNPQGGASRVAYSEADKLGREYVLTLLRDAKLEVKIDAAGNLIGRRAGSVANLKPLLIGSHVDTVPEGGNYDGVVGSMGAIEVAQTLAENNVTLRHPLEVVIFQNEEGGLIGSRAMDGELTAKELDLVSRSGKTIREGINFIGGDVAKLAEVRRQKGDIAAYLELHIEQGGILDTEKINIGVVEGIVGINWWDVTIEGFANHAGTTAMNNRQDALLAAAKFIEAVNRIVTSVPGRQVGTVGRINALPGAPNVIPGKVVLSLELRDLDAAKINMLFEKIQAEAQKIASDSKTKFDFKEINVNIPAPTDPQIRSSINDAARELGLTTKLMPSGAGHDAQDMARLGPVGMIFVPSVGGISHSPREFSRPEDIANGANVLLHTLLKLDRA
;
A
#
# COMPACT_ATOMS: atom_id res chain seq x y z
N MET A 1 -24.96 -1.79 -65.03
CA MET A 1 -25.60 -1.18 -63.84
C MET A 1 -24.73 -0.01 -63.38
N ASN A 2 -25.16 1.21 -63.62
CA ASN A 2 -24.42 2.40 -63.20
C ASN A 2 -24.84 2.75 -61.77
N ILE A 3 -23.92 2.51 -60.84
CA ILE A 3 -24.09 2.92 -59.45
C ILE A 3 -23.76 4.42 -59.40
N ASN A 4 -24.68 5.25 -58.94
CA ASN A 4 -24.45 6.70 -58.86
C ASN A 4 -23.58 7.08 -57.63
N ARG A 5 -22.97 8.29 -57.71
CA ARG A 5 -22.04 8.79 -56.69
C ARG A 5 -22.62 8.82 -55.24
N ARG A 6 -23.93 8.89 -55.08
CA ARG A 6 -24.59 8.87 -53.76
C ARG A 6 -24.58 7.48 -53.13
N GLN A 7 -24.76 6.41 -53.94
CA GLN A 7 -24.75 5.03 -53.45
C GLN A 7 -23.33 4.57 -53.04
N PHE A 8 -22.29 5.09 -53.74
CA PHE A 8 -20.92 4.82 -53.38
C PHE A 8 -20.51 5.47 -52.01
N ASN A 9 -20.98 6.73 -51.77
CA ASN A 9 -20.71 7.43 -50.50
C ASN A 9 -21.42 6.77 -49.31
N TYR A 10 -22.63 6.19 -49.48
CA TYR A 10 -23.30 5.45 -48.42
C TYR A 10 -22.61 4.12 -48.10
N GLY A 11 -22.07 3.43 -49.08
CA GLY A 11 -21.34 2.18 -48.90
C GLY A 11 -20.02 2.40 -48.14
N LEU A 12 -19.32 3.53 -48.40
CA LEU A 12 -18.05 3.87 -47.73
C LEU A 12 -18.28 4.34 -46.29
N ALA A 13 -19.36 5.07 -46.01
CA ALA A 13 -19.72 5.52 -44.66
C ALA A 13 -20.08 4.37 -43.73
N ILE A 14 -20.78 3.35 -44.24
CA ILE A 14 -21.18 2.17 -43.49
C ILE A 14 -19.96 1.27 -43.19
N SER A 15 -19.00 1.13 -44.10
CA SER A 15 -17.79 0.32 -43.88
C SER A 15 -16.83 0.95 -42.91
N VAL A 16 -16.67 2.29 -42.90
CA VAL A 16 -15.82 3.01 -41.95
C VAL A 16 -16.45 3.03 -40.55
N GLY A 17 -17.76 3.22 -40.46
CA GLY A 17 -18.50 3.14 -39.19
C GLY A 17 -18.43 1.76 -38.57
N SER A 18 -18.52 0.68 -39.34
CA SER A 18 -18.42 -0.71 -38.85
C SER A 18 -17.05 -1.08 -38.37
N LEU A 19 -15.99 -0.54 -38.94
CA LEU A 19 -14.60 -0.75 -38.48
C LEU A 19 -14.28 0.00 -37.19
N ALA A 20 -14.81 1.23 -37.03
CA ALA A 20 -14.66 2.00 -35.78
C ALA A 20 -15.45 1.36 -34.61
N PHE A 21 -16.68 0.93 -34.85
CA PHE A 21 -17.50 0.21 -33.86
C PHE A 21 -16.89 -1.16 -33.48
N ARG A 22 -16.32 -1.91 -34.43
CA ARG A 22 -15.60 -3.17 -34.12
C ARG A 22 -14.38 -2.97 -33.25
N ARG A 23 -13.62 -1.90 -33.43
CA ARG A 23 -12.46 -1.62 -32.56
C ARG A 23 -12.88 -1.26 -31.13
N ILE A 24 -13.95 -0.52 -30.94
CA ILE A 24 -14.46 -0.18 -29.61
C ILE A 24 -15.00 -1.42 -28.89
N SER A 25 -15.74 -2.29 -29.58
CA SER A 25 -16.29 -3.53 -28.98
C SER A 25 -15.23 -4.61 -28.70
N ALA A 26 -14.14 -4.65 -29.47
CA ALA A 26 -13.08 -5.64 -29.27
C ALA A 26 -12.26 -5.37 -27.99
N GLN A 27 -12.15 -4.13 -27.56
CA GLN A 27 -11.32 -3.76 -26.43
C GLN A 27 -12.01 -3.90 -25.06
N THR A 28 -13.35 -3.87 -25.03
CA THR A 28 -14.13 -4.25 -23.85
C THR A 28 -14.23 -5.78 -23.66
N SER A 29 -13.73 -6.56 -24.59
CA SER A 29 -13.74 -8.02 -24.54
C SER A 29 -12.49 -8.64 -23.92
N ILE A 30 -11.37 -7.89 -23.81
CA ILE A 30 -10.12 -8.39 -23.24
C ILE A 30 -10.28 -8.55 -21.73
N ARG A 31 -9.98 -9.74 -21.22
CA ARG A 31 -10.04 -10.10 -19.81
C ARG A 31 -8.76 -10.79 -19.38
N VAL A 32 -8.40 -10.59 -18.11
CA VAL A 32 -7.31 -11.34 -17.48
C VAL A 32 -7.70 -12.81 -17.28
N ASN A 33 -6.71 -13.68 -17.18
CA ASN A 33 -6.90 -15.07 -16.77
C ASN A 33 -6.86 -15.15 -15.24
N GLY A 34 -8.02 -15.04 -14.60
CA GLY A 34 -8.13 -15.09 -13.13
C GLY A 34 -7.60 -16.39 -12.53
N LYS A 35 -7.76 -17.52 -13.24
CA LYS A 35 -7.20 -18.80 -12.77
C LYS A 35 -5.66 -18.74 -12.70
N ARG A 36 -5.02 -18.18 -13.70
CA ARG A 36 -3.55 -18.05 -13.75
C ARG A 36 -3.03 -17.17 -12.61
N ILE A 37 -3.73 -16.08 -12.26
CA ILE A 37 -3.38 -15.26 -11.10
C ILE A 37 -3.37 -16.11 -9.82
N ILE A 38 -4.42 -16.88 -9.59
CA ILE A 38 -4.53 -17.74 -8.40
C ILE A 38 -3.47 -18.83 -8.40
N ASP A 39 -3.22 -19.47 -9.53
CA ASP A 39 -2.18 -20.50 -9.65
C ASP A 39 -0.80 -19.92 -9.27
N HIS A 40 -0.49 -18.68 -9.68
CA HIS A 40 0.76 -18.02 -9.35
C HIS A 40 0.83 -17.57 -7.89
N ILE A 41 -0.27 -17.09 -7.30
CA ILE A 41 -0.34 -16.78 -5.86
C ILE A 41 -0.04 -18.04 -5.04
N LEU A 42 -0.68 -19.16 -5.36
CA LEU A 42 -0.49 -20.43 -4.65
C LEU A 42 0.92 -20.99 -4.84
N ALA A 43 1.50 -20.89 -6.05
CA ALA A 43 2.87 -21.31 -6.29
C ALA A 43 3.88 -20.44 -5.51
N LEU A 44 3.66 -19.13 -5.46
CA LEU A 44 4.50 -18.22 -4.69
C LEU A 44 4.38 -18.47 -3.17
N ALA A 45 3.21 -18.90 -2.69
CA ALA A 45 2.95 -19.23 -1.29
C ALA A 45 3.83 -20.39 -0.77
N GLU A 46 4.34 -21.27 -1.64
CA GLU A 46 5.26 -22.35 -1.23
C GLU A 46 6.62 -21.82 -0.76
N PHE A 47 7.04 -20.61 -1.20
CA PHE A 47 8.24 -19.96 -0.71
C PHE A 47 7.95 -19.23 0.61
N GLY A 48 8.43 -19.80 1.70
CA GLY A 48 8.19 -19.31 3.06
C GLY A 48 6.89 -19.79 3.68
N LYS A 49 6.28 -20.87 3.14
CA LYS A 49 5.07 -21.49 3.69
C LYS A 49 5.22 -21.79 5.17
N ASN A 50 4.28 -21.32 5.96
CA ASN A 50 4.25 -21.59 7.39
C ASN A 50 3.29 -22.75 7.73
N PRO A 51 3.42 -23.38 8.92
CA PRO A 51 2.58 -24.52 9.30
C PRO A 51 1.07 -24.20 9.36
N GLN A 52 0.71 -22.93 9.50
CA GLN A 52 -0.68 -22.46 9.59
C GLN A 52 -1.31 -22.20 8.20
N GLY A 53 -0.55 -22.38 7.12
CA GLY A 53 -1.04 -22.26 5.75
C GLY A 53 -0.82 -20.89 5.08
N GLY A 54 -0.27 -19.90 5.79
CA GLY A 54 0.18 -18.63 5.23
C GLY A 54 1.65 -18.64 4.81
N ALA A 55 2.24 -17.47 4.61
CA ALA A 55 3.64 -17.31 4.23
C ALA A 55 4.40 -16.42 5.23
N SER A 56 5.67 -16.78 5.46
CA SER A 56 6.67 -15.98 6.16
C SER A 56 7.82 -15.69 5.18
N ARG A 57 7.52 -14.98 4.10
CA ARG A 57 8.48 -14.55 3.07
C ARG A 57 8.99 -13.17 3.42
N VAL A 58 9.60 -13.09 4.59
CA VAL A 58 10.15 -11.84 5.11
C VAL A 58 11.25 -11.34 4.19
N ALA A 59 11.23 -10.05 3.87
CA ALA A 59 12.22 -9.42 3.01
C ALA A 59 13.66 -9.78 3.39
N TYR A 60 14.49 -10.06 2.39
CA TYR A 60 15.89 -10.49 2.52
C TYR A 60 16.10 -11.87 3.18
N SER A 61 15.06 -12.64 3.39
CA SER A 61 15.18 -14.06 3.76
C SER A 61 15.51 -14.91 2.52
N GLU A 62 15.92 -16.17 2.73
CA GLU A 62 16.10 -17.12 1.63
C GLU A 62 14.78 -17.37 0.89
N ALA A 63 13.66 -17.44 1.64
CA ALA A 63 12.33 -17.59 1.06
C ALA A 63 11.95 -16.40 0.15
N ASP A 64 12.28 -15.17 0.55
CA ASP A 64 12.09 -13.98 -0.29
C ASP A 64 12.93 -14.06 -1.57
N LYS A 65 14.20 -14.38 -1.45
CA LYS A 65 15.10 -14.53 -2.61
C LYS A 65 14.57 -15.54 -3.63
N LEU A 66 14.20 -16.75 -3.17
CA LEU A 66 13.65 -17.80 -4.04
C LEU A 66 12.29 -17.41 -4.64
N GLY A 67 11.41 -16.79 -3.84
CA GLY A 67 10.14 -16.27 -4.34
C GLY A 67 10.32 -15.21 -5.43
N ARG A 68 11.29 -14.32 -5.27
CA ARG A 68 11.66 -13.30 -6.28
C ARG A 68 12.23 -13.91 -7.54
N GLU A 69 13.02 -14.98 -7.45
CA GLU A 69 13.51 -15.73 -8.62
C GLU A 69 12.33 -16.33 -9.41
N TYR A 70 11.33 -16.87 -8.73
CA TYR A 70 10.08 -17.32 -9.35
C TYR A 70 9.37 -16.16 -10.07
N VAL A 71 9.21 -15.01 -9.41
CA VAL A 71 8.57 -13.82 -10.00
C VAL A 71 9.33 -13.33 -11.25
N LEU A 72 10.67 -13.38 -11.24
CA LEU A 72 11.47 -13.05 -12.43
C LEU A 72 11.14 -13.96 -13.64
N THR A 73 10.80 -15.24 -13.41
CA THR A 73 10.36 -16.12 -14.50
C THR A 73 9.03 -15.68 -15.07
N LEU A 74 8.07 -15.31 -14.21
CA LEU A 74 6.75 -14.84 -14.61
C LEU A 74 6.82 -13.53 -15.43
N LEU A 75 7.68 -12.60 -15.03
CA LEU A 75 7.90 -11.36 -15.78
C LEU A 75 8.44 -11.63 -17.19
N ARG A 76 9.37 -12.60 -17.34
CA ARG A 76 9.89 -13.01 -18.65
C ARG A 76 8.84 -13.71 -19.50
N ASP A 77 8.02 -14.57 -18.89
CA ASP A 77 6.92 -15.26 -19.57
C ASP A 77 5.88 -14.27 -20.09
N ALA A 78 5.63 -13.18 -19.36
CA ALA A 78 4.79 -12.05 -19.77
C ALA A 78 5.43 -11.18 -20.87
N LYS A 79 6.56 -11.61 -21.47
CA LYS A 79 7.30 -10.92 -22.56
C LYS A 79 7.78 -9.52 -22.19
N LEU A 80 8.23 -9.36 -20.96
CA LEU A 80 8.87 -8.15 -20.48
C LEU A 80 10.41 -8.29 -20.53
N GLU A 81 11.09 -7.20 -20.81
CA GLU A 81 12.52 -7.08 -20.55
C GLU A 81 12.73 -6.87 -19.05
N VAL A 82 13.48 -7.76 -18.41
CA VAL A 82 13.54 -7.85 -16.95
C VAL A 82 14.90 -7.44 -16.42
N LYS A 83 14.90 -6.60 -15.37
CA LYS A 83 16.10 -6.27 -14.60
C LYS A 83 15.81 -6.25 -13.11
N ILE A 84 16.84 -6.45 -12.31
CA ILE A 84 16.87 -6.07 -10.90
C ILE A 84 17.55 -4.70 -10.84
N ASP A 85 16.92 -3.71 -10.22
CA ASP A 85 17.55 -2.41 -10.06
C ASP A 85 18.54 -2.40 -8.87
N ALA A 86 19.26 -1.30 -8.68
CA ALA A 86 20.26 -1.22 -7.62
C ALA A 86 19.65 -1.24 -6.20
N ALA A 87 18.38 -0.91 -6.03
CA ALA A 87 17.68 -1.08 -4.77
C ALA A 87 17.18 -2.52 -4.55
N GLY A 88 17.24 -3.37 -5.57
CA GLY A 88 16.73 -4.72 -5.54
C GLY A 88 15.28 -4.85 -6.04
N ASN A 89 14.61 -3.82 -6.52
CA ASN A 89 13.29 -3.95 -7.12
C ASN A 89 13.36 -4.78 -8.40
N LEU A 90 12.33 -5.61 -8.67
CA LEU A 90 12.22 -6.31 -9.95
C LEU A 90 11.42 -5.43 -10.91
N ILE A 91 12.00 -5.13 -12.06
CA ILE A 91 11.37 -4.28 -13.07
C ILE A 91 11.27 -5.06 -14.37
N GLY A 92 10.03 -5.29 -14.82
CA GLY A 92 9.72 -5.81 -16.14
C GLY A 92 9.24 -4.70 -17.06
N ARG A 93 9.90 -4.48 -18.20
CA ARG A 93 9.57 -3.37 -19.11
C ARG A 93 9.17 -3.86 -20.49
N ARG A 94 8.22 -3.17 -21.10
CA ARG A 94 7.87 -3.28 -22.52
C ARG A 94 7.75 -1.90 -23.15
N ALA A 95 8.37 -1.71 -24.32
CA ALA A 95 8.32 -0.45 -25.05
C ALA A 95 6.88 -0.09 -25.46
N GLY A 96 6.58 1.20 -25.47
CA GLY A 96 5.37 1.75 -26.06
C GLY A 96 5.51 1.99 -27.56
N SER A 97 4.41 2.28 -28.23
CA SER A 97 4.37 2.59 -29.67
C SER A 97 4.68 4.05 -29.98
N VAL A 98 4.62 4.94 -28.99
CA VAL A 98 4.90 6.38 -29.16
C VAL A 98 6.22 6.70 -28.44
N ALA A 99 7.15 7.27 -29.19
CA ALA A 99 8.45 7.66 -28.63
C ALA A 99 8.28 8.79 -27.59
N ASN A 100 9.18 8.80 -26.59
CA ASN A 100 9.30 9.83 -25.57
C ASN A 100 8.11 9.97 -24.58
N LEU A 101 7.08 9.15 -24.65
CA LEU A 101 6.10 9.10 -23.59
C LEU A 101 6.71 8.52 -22.31
N LYS A 102 6.31 9.07 -21.16
CA LYS A 102 6.72 8.54 -19.85
C LYS A 102 6.05 7.19 -19.58
N PRO A 103 6.69 6.27 -18.85
CA PRO A 103 6.09 4.95 -18.60
C PRO A 103 4.86 5.01 -17.71
N LEU A 104 3.90 4.13 -17.98
CA LEU A 104 2.85 3.74 -17.04
C LEU A 104 3.39 2.60 -16.20
N LEU A 105 3.33 2.76 -14.89
CA LEU A 105 3.79 1.77 -13.91
C LEU A 105 2.60 1.06 -13.30
N ILE A 106 2.71 -0.25 -13.12
CA ILE A 106 1.79 -1.08 -12.34
C ILE A 106 2.59 -2.04 -11.48
N GLY A 107 2.14 -2.35 -10.28
CA GLY A 107 2.87 -3.28 -9.42
C GLY A 107 2.42 -3.25 -7.98
N SER A 108 3.18 -3.89 -7.12
CA SER A 108 3.09 -3.96 -5.67
C SER A 108 4.32 -4.69 -5.13
N HIS A 109 4.23 -5.39 -4.01
CA HIS A 109 5.31 -6.16 -3.39
C HIS A 109 4.99 -7.67 -3.32
N VAL A 110 5.98 -8.47 -2.88
CA VAL A 110 5.81 -9.92 -2.65
C VAL A 110 6.38 -10.38 -1.31
N ASP A 111 7.12 -9.54 -0.59
CA ASP A 111 7.50 -9.84 0.78
C ASP A 111 6.29 -9.81 1.71
N THR A 112 6.39 -10.49 2.85
CA THR A 112 5.31 -10.62 3.84
C THR A 112 5.81 -10.28 5.24
N VAL A 113 4.89 -9.95 6.15
CA VAL A 113 5.17 -10.00 7.58
C VAL A 113 5.49 -11.44 8.03
N PRO A 114 6.16 -11.66 9.19
CA PRO A 114 6.22 -12.98 9.81
C PRO A 114 4.82 -13.52 10.07
N GLU A 115 4.62 -14.81 9.78
CA GLU A 115 3.30 -15.47 9.91
C GLU A 115 2.16 -14.75 9.18
N GLY A 116 2.49 -14.14 8.03
CA GLY A 116 1.57 -13.41 7.18
C GLY A 116 0.65 -14.31 6.37
N GLY A 117 -0.16 -13.66 5.52
CA GLY A 117 -1.03 -14.30 4.54
C GLY A 117 -0.34 -14.55 3.20
N ASN A 118 -1.15 -14.93 2.22
CA ASN A 118 -0.69 -15.24 0.87
C ASN A 118 -1.09 -14.17 -0.16
N TYR A 119 -1.83 -13.15 0.24
CA TYR A 119 -2.52 -12.24 -0.68
C TYR A 119 -2.01 -10.80 -0.60
N ASP A 120 -1.58 -10.36 0.57
CA ASP A 120 -1.06 -9.02 0.83
C ASP A 120 0.12 -8.69 -0.10
N GLY A 121 0.02 -7.58 -0.86
CA GLY A 121 0.94 -7.20 -1.93
C GLY A 121 0.97 -8.16 -3.13
N VAL A 122 0.88 -9.47 -2.85
CA VAL A 122 0.98 -10.54 -3.85
C VAL A 122 -0.15 -10.44 -4.89
N VAL A 123 -1.37 -10.08 -4.47
CA VAL A 123 -2.51 -9.86 -5.40
C VAL A 123 -2.18 -8.79 -6.41
N GLY A 124 -1.59 -7.67 -5.97
CA GLY A 124 -1.18 -6.59 -6.86
C GLY A 124 -0.07 -6.99 -7.81
N SER A 125 0.95 -7.67 -7.28
CA SER A 125 2.09 -8.14 -8.06
C SER A 125 1.69 -9.16 -9.13
N MET A 126 0.91 -10.19 -8.76
CA MET A 126 0.44 -11.20 -9.72
C MET A 126 -0.59 -10.62 -10.69
N GLY A 127 -1.44 -9.70 -10.23
CA GLY A 127 -2.38 -8.96 -11.09
C GLY A 127 -1.68 -8.11 -12.14
N ALA A 128 -0.62 -7.39 -11.75
CA ALA A 128 0.18 -6.57 -12.68
C ALA A 128 0.90 -7.42 -13.74
N ILE A 129 1.49 -8.56 -13.35
CA ILE A 129 2.13 -9.50 -14.27
C ILE A 129 1.10 -10.08 -15.24
N GLU A 130 -0.07 -10.48 -14.74
CA GLU A 130 -1.15 -11.02 -15.56
C GLU A 130 -1.68 -9.98 -16.57
N VAL A 131 -1.81 -8.70 -16.16
CA VAL A 131 -2.16 -7.61 -17.08
C VAL A 131 -1.15 -7.51 -18.21
N ALA A 132 0.14 -7.52 -17.91
CA ALA A 132 1.20 -7.48 -18.92
C ALA A 132 1.14 -8.70 -19.86
N GLN A 133 0.91 -9.90 -19.32
CA GLN A 133 0.77 -11.13 -20.10
C GLN A 133 -0.49 -11.10 -20.98
N THR A 134 -1.63 -10.68 -20.44
CA THR A 134 -2.87 -10.53 -21.20
C THR A 134 -2.72 -9.56 -22.38
N LEU A 135 -2.04 -8.43 -22.19
CA LEU A 135 -1.75 -7.50 -23.27
C LEU A 135 -0.86 -8.14 -24.35
N ALA A 136 0.16 -8.93 -23.96
CA ALA A 136 1.04 -9.63 -24.89
C ALA A 136 0.27 -10.70 -25.71
N GLU A 137 -0.52 -11.54 -25.06
CA GLU A 137 -1.31 -12.61 -25.68
C GLU A 137 -2.36 -12.06 -26.67
N ASN A 138 -2.89 -10.86 -26.41
CA ASN A 138 -3.85 -10.19 -27.29
C ASN A 138 -3.18 -9.24 -28.32
N ASN A 139 -1.85 -9.23 -28.41
CA ASN A 139 -1.09 -8.35 -29.32
C ASN A 139 -1.43 -6.86 -29.12
N VAL A 140 -1.70 -6.44 -27.88
CA VAL A 140 -1.96 -5.03 -27.54
C VAL A 140 -0.65 -4.35 -27.18
N THR A 141 -0.28 -3.34 -27.97
CA THR A 141 0.85 -2.45 -27.66
C THR A 141 0.30 -1.12 -27.18
N LEU A 142 0.67 -0.70 -25.97
CA LEU A 142 0.31 0.60 -25.43
C LEU A 142 1.04 1.73 -26.16
N ARG A 143 0.53 2.94 -26.09
CA ARG A 143 1.25 4.15 -26.54
C ARG A 143 2.45 4.42 -25.64
N HIS A 144 2.23 4.35 -24.33
CA HIS A 144 3.24 4.48 -23.29
C HIS A 144 4.08 3.23 -23.10
N PRO A 145 5.36 3.32 -22.72
CA PRO A 145 6.05 2.19 -22.15
C PRO A 145 5.30 1.67 -20.92
N LEU A 146 5.24 0.33 -20.77
CA LEU A 146 4.72 -0.32 -19.58
C LEU A 146 5.88 -0.78 -18.69
N GLU A 147 5.83 -0.48 -17.42
CA GLU A 147 6.71 -1.06 -16.41
C GLU A 147 5.89 -1.77 -15.33
N VAL A 148 6.17 -3.07 -15.13
CA VAL A 148 5.71 -3.84 -13.98
C VAL A 148 6.81 -3.77 -12.93
N VAL A 149 6.52 -3.21 -11.77
CA VAL A 149 7.48 -3.03 -10.67
C VAL A 149 7.05 -3.88 -9.49
N ILE A 150 7.96 -4.76 -9.02
CA ILE A 150 7.77 -5.50 -7.78
C ILE A 150 8.76 -4.92 -6.78
N PHE A 151 8.24 -4.13 -5.87
CA PHE A 151 9.03 -3.47 -4.84
C PHE A 151 9.55 -4.48 -3.84
N GLN A 152 10.67 -4.18 -3.24
CA GLN A 152 11.29 -5.02 -2.21
C GLN A 152 11.11 -4.37 -0.83
N ASN A 153 10.92 -5.22 0.20
CA ASN A 153 10.84 -4.85 1.60
C ASN A 153 9.83 -3.71 1.87
N GLU A 154 8.62 -3.87 1.33
CA GLU A 154 7.51 -2.97 1.60
C GLU A 154 7.13 -3.05 3.07
N GLU A 155 6.92 -4.26 3.59
CA GLU A 155 6.54 -4.62 4.96
C GLU A 155 7.57 -4.23 6.03
N GLY A 156 8.78 -3.91 5.62
CA GLY A 156 9.88 -3.48 6.48
C GLY A 156 10.22 -2.00 6.33
N GLY A 157 9.35 -1.18 5.73
CA GLY A 157 9.50 0.27 5.66
C GLY A 157 9.60 0.86 4.27
N LEU A 158 8.94 0.27 3.26
CA LEU A 158 8.81 0.80 1.89
C LEU A 158 10.18 1.01 1.22
N ILE A 159 11.15 0.14 1.51
CA ILE A 159 12.56 0.39 1.13
C ILE A 159 12.74 0.51 -0.38
N GLY A 160 12.01 -0.31 -1.15
CA GLY A 160 12.10 -0.33 -2.60
C GLY A 160 11.58 0.95 -3.25
N SER A 161 10.39 1.39 -2.87
CA SER A 161 9.75 2.60 -3.40
C SER A 161 10.45 3.87 -2.90
N ARG A 162 10.87 3.91 -1.63
CA ARG A 162 11.64 5.02 -1.06
C ARG A 162 13.05 5.16 -1.64
N ALA A 163 13.66 4.08 -2.12
CA ALA A 163 14.89 4.19 -2.89
C ALA A 163 14.62 4.84 -4.27
N MET A 164 13.47 4.52 -4.89
CA MET A 164 13.10 5.04 -6.21
C MET A 164 12.74 6.54 -6.16
N ASP A 165 12.07 7.02 -5.11
CA ASP A 165 11.77 8.46 -4.95
C ASP A 165 12.94 9.25 -4.30
N GLY A 166 13.95 8.55 -3.78
CA GLY A 166 15.15 9.14 -3.19
C GLY A 166 15.05 9.48 -1.72
N GLU A 167 14.02 9.03 -1.02
CA GLU A 167 13.80 9.27 0.41
C GLU A 167 14.54 8.28 1.33
N LEU A 168 15.09 7.18 0.77
CA LEU A 168 15.87 6.22 1.56
C LEU A 168 17.19 6.84 2.01
N THR A 169 17.39 6.97 3.31
CA THR A 169 18.56 7.61 3.91
C THR A 169 19.72 6.62 4.16
N ALA A 170 20.94 7.15 4.19
CA ALA A 170 22.12 6.34 4.48
C ALA A 170 22.07 5.66 5.87
N LYS A 171 21.42 6.29 6.86
CA LYS A 171 21.28 5.73 8.22
C LYS A 171 20.36 4.52 8.24
N GLU A 172 19.32 4.51 7.39
CA GLU A 172 18.39 3.40 7.32
C GLU A 172 19.01 2.16 6.71
N LEU A 173 20.03 2.32 5.86
CA LEU A 173 20.77 1.18 5.31
C LEU A 173 21.45 0.30 6.37
N ASP A 174 21.74 0.86 7.54
CA ASP A 174 22.40 0.17 8.65
C ASP A 174 21.39 -0.40 9.68
N LEU A 175 20.08 -0.16 9.49
CA LEU A 175 19.04 -0.76 10.31
C LEU A 175 18.95 -2.27 10.01
N VAL A 176 18.76 -3.05 11.08
CA VAL A 176 18.59 -4.50 10.98
C VAL A 176 17.13 -4.83 10.63
N SER A 177 16.94 -5.53 9.52
CA SER A 177 15.63 -6.01 9.07
C SER A 177 15.17 -7.23 9.88
N ARG A 178 13.91 -7.63 9.68
CA ARG A 178 13.35 -8.83 10.31
C ARG A 178 14.06 -10.14 9.92
N SER A 179 14.83 -10.15 8.82
CA SER A 179 15.65 -11.31 8.43
C SER A 179 16.97 -11.44 9.21
N GLY A 180 17.30 -10.45 10.06
CA GLY A 180 18.57 -10.36 10.77
C GLY A 180 19.69 -9.71 9.97
N LYS A 181 19.51 -9.44 8.68
CA LYS A 181 20.44 -8.67 7.85
C LYS A 181 20.16 -7.18 7.98
N THR A 182 21.20 -6.35 7.88
CA THR A 182 20.99 -4.92 7.66
C THR A 182 20.30 -4.69 6.31
N ILE A 183 19.62 -3.55 6.12
CA ILE A 183 19.01 -3.19 4.82
C ILE A 183 20.07 -3.25 3.71
N ARG A 184 21.28 -2.75 3.97
CA ARG A 184 22.44 -2.81 3.06
C ARG A 184 22.77 -4.24 2.63
N GLU A 185 22.95 -5.14 3.59
CA GLU A 185 23.24 -6.54 3.33
C GLU A 185 22.08 -7.21 2.59
N GLY A 186 20.85 -6.87 2.98
CA GLY A 186 19.64 -7.39 2.36
C GLY A 186 19.49 -7.02 0.89
N ILE A 187 19.67 -5.75 0.54
CA ILE A 187 19.64 -5.26 -0.86
C ILE A 187 20.66 -6.03 -1.70
N ASN A 188 21.90 -6.13 -1.22
CA ASN A 188 22.95 -6.88 -1.96
C ASN A 188 22.64 -8.38 -2.06
N PHE A 189 22.04 -8.97 -1.01
CA PHE A 189 21.66 -10.38 -0.98
C PHE A 189 20.61 -10.75 -2.03
N ILE A 190 19.65 -9.85 -2.32
CA ILE A 190 18.58 -10.06 -3.31
C ILE A 190 18.96 -9.60 -4.73
N GLY A 191 20.24 -9.25 -4.96
CA GLY A 191 20.76 -8.91 -6.28
C GLY A 191 20.80 -7.42 -6.62
N GLY A 192 20.53 -6.53 -5.64
CA GLY A 192 20.77 -5.09 -5.77
C GLY A 192 22.26 -4.74 -5.62
N ASP A 193 22.57 -3.46 -5.66
CA ASP A 193 23.92 -2.91 -5.48
C ASP A 193 23.83 -1.57 -4.74
N VAL A 194 24.04 -1.59 -3.43
CA VAL A 194 23.90 -0.39 -2.58
C VAL A 194 24.84 0.74 -3.01
N ALA A 195 25.98 0.43 -3.65
CA ALA A 195 26.88 1.45 -4.15
C ALA A 195 26.30 2.27 -5.31
N LYS A 196 25.26 1.73 -5.98
CA LYS A 196 24.59 2.34 -7.13
C LYS A 196 23.16 2.82 -6.82
N LEU A 197 22.76 2.93 -5.57
CA LEU A 197 21.40 3.36 -5.19
C LEU A 197 20.99 4.69 -5.81
N ALA A 198 21.92 5.59 -6.08
CA ALA A 198 21.63 6.84 -6.77
C ALA A 198 21.09 6.65 -8.20
N GLU A 199 21.37 5.51 -8.86
CA GLU A 199 20.93 5.22 -10.23
C GLU A 199 19.45 4.84 -10.33
N VAL A 200 18.81 4.44 -9.20
CA VAL A 200 17.38 4.07 -9.21
C VAL A 200 16.46 5.26 -9.02
N ARG A 201 17.02 6.40 -8.58
CA ARG A 201 16.24 7.60 -8.30
C ARG A 201 15.53 8.12 -9.54
N ARG A 202 14.25 8.39 -9.38
CA ARG A 202 13.41 9.07 -10.37
C ARG A 202 13.04 10.46 -9.89
N GLN A 203 12.75 11.33 -10.83
CA GLN A 203 12.29 12.69 -10.56
C GLN A 203 10.78 12.79 -10.77
N LYS A 204 10.16 13.79 -10.15
CA LYS A 204 8.75 14.10 -10.41
C LYS A 204 8.52 14.32 -11.91
N GLY A 205 7.56 13.61 -12.47
CA GLY A 205 7.25 13.62 -13.90
C GLY A 205 8.03 12.59 -14.73
N ASP A 206 8.83 11.71 -14.14
CA ASP A 206 9.49 10.60 -14.85
C ASP A 206 8.55 9.41 -15.12
N ILE A 207 7.39 9.38 -14.47
CA ILE A 207 6.32 8.42 -14.70
C ILE A 207 5.06 9.16 -15.19
N ALA A 208 4.28 8.52 -16.08
CA ALA A 208 2.99 9.03 -16.49
C ALA A 208 1.92 8.80 -15.41
N ALA A 209 1.92 7.62 -14.83
CA ALA A 209 1.10 7.25 -13.68
C ALA A 209 1.61 5.96 -13.03
N TYR A 210 1.21 5.70 -11.79
CA TYR A 210 1.36 4.42 -11.11
C TYR A 210 0.00 3.90 -10.65
N LEU A 211 -0.26 2.61 -10.89
CA LEU A 211 -1.46 1.93 -10.43
C LEU A 211 -1.09 0.72 -9.58
N GLU A 212 -1.74 0.59 -8.44
CA GLU A 212 -1.58 -0.55 -7.53
C GLU A 212 -2.92 -1.24 -7.26
N LEU A 213 -2.97 -2.54 -7.52
CA LEU A 213 -4.04 -3.42 -7.07
C LEU A 213 -3.64 -4.00 -5.72
N HIS A 214 -4.54 -4.02 -4.76
CA HIS A 214 -4.25 -4.54 -3.42
C HIS A 214 -5.50 -5.16 -2.78
N ILE A 215 -5.33 -5.95 -1.76
CA ILE A 215 -6.44 -6.33 -0.88
C ILE A 215 -6.81 -5.17 0.04
N GLU A 216 -8.05 -5.10 0.51
CA GLU A 216 -8.49 -4.01 1.40
C GLU A 216 -7.78 -4.00 2.76
N GLN A 217 -7.32 -5.17 3.22
CA GLN A 217 -6.81 -5.41 4.59
C GLN A 217 -7.84 -5.07 5.70
N GLY A 218 -9.02 -4.67 5.31
CA GLY A 218 -10.19 -4.34 6.14
C GLY A 218 -11.44 -5.08 5.69
N GLY A 219 -12.53 -4.96 6.43
CA GLY A 219 -13.75 -5.75 6.22
C GLY A 219 -14.92 -5.01 5.58
N ILE A 220 -14.71 -3.78 5.10
CA ILE A 220 -15.83 -2.94 4.60
C ILE A 220 -16.39 -3.52 3.32
N LEU A 221 -15.55 -3.83 2.33
CA LEU A 221 -15.98 -4.34 1.03
C LEU A 221 -16.66 -5.70 1.16
N ASP A 222 -16.09 -6.61 1.97
CA ASP A 222 -16.70 -7.92 2.22
C ASP A 222 -18.04 -7.81 2.94
N THR A 223 -18.15 -6.95 3.95
CA THR A 223 -19.39 -6.74 4.73
C THR A 223 -20.49 -6.11 3.88
N GLU A 224 -20.16 -5.09 3.09
CA GLU A 224 -21.11 -4.35 2.27
C GLU A 224 -21.37 -5.00 0.90
N LYS A 225 -20.67 -6.11 0.57
CA LYS A 225 -20.76 -6.80 -0.72
C LYS A 225 -20.44 -5.90 -1.92
N ILE A 226 -19.42 -5.07 -1.76
CA ILE A 226 -18.88 -4.19 -2.81
C ILE A 226 -17.69 -4.89 -3.47
N ASN A 227 -17.66 -4.87 -4.80
CA ASN A 227 -16.62 -5.57 -5.55
C ASN A 227 -15.28 -4.85 -5.53
N ILE A 228 -15.27 -3.51 -5.60
CA ILE A 228 -14.07 -2.71 -5.81
C ILE A 228 -14.05 -1.51 -4.87
N GLY A 229 -12.96 -1.37 -4.13
CA GLY A 229 -12.60 -0.14 -3.44
C GLY A 229 -11.81 0.78 -4.37
N VAL A 230 -12.33 2.00 -4.60
CA VAL A 230 -11.57 3.07 -5.26
C VAL A 230 -10.89 3.87 -4.17
N VAL A 231 -9.56 3.75 -4.09
CA VAL A 231 -8.82 4.39 -3.00
C VAL A 231 -8.68 5.88 -3.25
N GLU A 232 -9.11 6.69 -2.31
CA GLU A 232 -9.05 8.15 -2.39
C GLU A 232 -7.72 8.74 -1.92
N GLY A 233 -6.95 7.95 -1.17
CA GLY A 233 -5.63 8.29 -0.67
C GLY A 233 -5.15 7.30 0.38
N ILE A 234 -3.85 7.34 0.65
CA ILE A 234 -3.19 6.59 1.70
C ILE A 234 -3.05 7.53 2.89
N VAL A 235 -3.46 7.09 4.08
CA VAL A 235 -3.42 7.93 5.29
C VAL A 235 -1.98 8.25 5.69
N GLY A 236 -1.76 9.44 6.22
CA GLY A 236 -0.57 9.74 6.99
C GLY A 236 -0.61 9.00 8.32
N ILE A 237 0.57 8.55 8.78
CA ILE A 237 0.72 7.79 10.03
C ILE A 237 1.78 8.48 10.87
N ASN A 238 1.36 9.09 11.96
CA ASN A 238 2.27 9.76 12.87
C ASN A 238 2.30 9.04 14.22
N TRP A 239 3.53 8.73 14.70
CA TRP A 239 3.76 8.00 15.95
C TRP A 239 4.58 8.81 16.93
N TRP A 240 4.21 8.73 18.20
CA TRP A 240 4.97 9.29 19.31
C TRP A 240 5.13 8.26 20.43
N ASP A 241 6.32 8.25 21.06
CA ASP A 241 6.50 7.72 22.40
C ASP A 241 6.15 8.84 23.39
N VAL A 242 5.20 8.58 24.28
CA VAL A 242 4.77 9.50 25.31
C VAL A 242 5.28 9.00 26.66
N THR A 243 6.18 9.76 27.28
CA THR A 243 6.69 9.48 28.61
C THR A 243 5.94 10.34 29.64
N ILE A 244 5.43 9.71 30.68
CA ILE A 244 4.79 10.37 31.83
C ILE A 244 5.64 10.12 33.05
N GLU A 245 6.14 11.19 33.65
CA GLU A 245 6.96 11.14 34.85
C GLU A 245 6.16 11.64 36.05
N GLY A 246 6.13 10.84 37.11
CA GLY A 246 5.56 11.12 38.41
C GLY A 246 6.57 10.80 39.51
N PHE A 247 6.11 10.30 40.64
CA PHE A 247 6.96 9.94 41.77
C PHE A 247 6.58 8.58 42.36
N ALA A 248 7.49 7.61 42.27
CA ALA A 248 7.28 6.28 42.84
C ALA A 248 7.34 6.34 44.37
N ASN A 249 6.31 5.84 45.04
CA ASN A 249 6.25 5.82 46.49
C ASN A 249 5.39 4.63 46.99
N HIS A 250 5.39 4.40 48.28
CA HIS A 250 4.66 3.32 48.90
C HIS A 250 3.14 3.49 48.74
N ALA A 251 2.48 2.50 48.13
CA ALA A 251 1.06 2.59 47.79
C ALA A 251 0.11 2.67 49.01
N GLY A 252 0.48 2.08 50.15
CA GLY A 252 -0.37 2.03 51.35
C GLY A 252 -0.17 3.23 52.29
N THR A 253 0.99 3.89 52.30
CA THR A 253 1.29 4.97 53.26
C THR A 253 1.23 6.36 52.63
N THR A 254 1.20 6.48 51.31
CA THR A 254 1.11 7.77 50.64
C THR A 254 -0.36 8.15 50.46
N ALA A 255 -0.77 9.24 51.13
CA ALA A 255 -2.12 9.77 51.06
C ALA A 255 -2.50 10.13 49.61
N MET A 256 -3.78 9.95 49.22
CA MET A 256 -4.26 10.11 47.84
C MET A 256 -3.97 11.50 47.24
N ASN A 257 -4.07 12.57 48.04
CA ASN A 257 -3.83 13.95 47.62
C ASN A 257 -2.30 14.30 47.48
N ASN A 258 -1.41 13.44 47.95
CA ASN A 258 0.04 13.64 47.86
C ASN A 258 0.71 12.77 46.78
N ARG A 259 -0.07 12.09 45.96
CA ARG A 259 0.45 11.22 44.89
C ARG A 259 0.77 12.01 43.65
N GLN A 260 1.85 11.56 42.96
CA GLN A 260 2.18 11.91 41.59
C GLN A 260 2.16 10.61 40.78
N ASP A 261 0.97 10.07 40.58
CA ASP A 261 0.75 8.75 40.02
C ASP A 261 0.77 8.81 38.48
N ALA A 262 1.88 8.38 37.90
CA ALA A 262 2.08 8.38 36.45
C ALA A 262 1.10 7.43 35.73
N LEU A 263 0.68 6.32 36.37
CA LEU A 263 -0.24 5.38 35.74
C LEU A 263 -1.69 5.90 35.73
N LEU A 264 -2.12 6.58 36.79
CA LEU A 264 -3.42 7.24 36.81
C LEU A 264 -3.46 8.39 35.78
N ALA A 265 -2.37 9.15 35.63
CA ALA A 265 -2.25 10.17 34.59
C ALA A 265 -2.31 9.55 33.17
N ALA A 266 -1.64 8.40 32.94
CA ALA A 266 -1.71 7.66 31.70
C ALA A 266 -3.11 7.16 31.36
N ALA A 267 -3.87 6.66 32.34
CA ALA A 267 -5.26 6.23 32.15
C ALA A 267 -6.17 7.39 31.68
N LYS A 268 -6.02 8.56 32.31
CA LYS A 268 -6.74 9.78 31.88
C LYS A 268 -6.34 10.23 30.48
N PHE A 269 -5.05 10.12 30.15
CA PHE A 269 -4.53 10.46 28.83
C PHE A 269 -5.10 9.54 27.73
N ILE A 270 -5.15 8.23 27.97
CA ILE A 270 -5.72 7.24 27.02
C ILE A 270 -7.19 7.55 26.74
N GLU A 271 -7.98 7.84 27.80
CA GLU A 271 -9.38 8.27 27.65
C GLU A 271 -9.47 9.57 26.83
N ALA A 272 -8.62 10.55 27.15
CA ALA A 272 -8.60 11.83 26.46
C ALA A 272 -8.28 11.69 24.96
N VAL A 273 -7.33 10.84 24.59
CA VAL A 273 -7.02 10.53 23.17
C VAL A 273 -8.27 10.02 22.45
N ASN A 274 -8.95 9.02 23.01
CA ASN A 274 -10.17 8.48 22.40
C ASN A 274 -11.25 9.54 22.28
N ARG A 275 -11.54 10.28 23.34
CA ARG A 275 -12.54 11.34 23.38
C ARG A 275 -12.25 12.47 22.38
N ILE A 276 -11.00 12.92 22.27
CA ILE A 276 -10.60 13.99 21.33
C ILE A 276 -10.74 13.50 19.89
N VAL A 277 -10.22 12.34 19.56
CA VAL A 277 -10.26 11.78 18.19
C VAL A 277 -11.71 11.56 17.74
N THR A 278 -12.57 11.01 18.59
CA THR A 278 -13.98 10.74 18.27
C THR A 278 -14.86 12.00 18.27
N SER A 279 -14.44 13.08 18.92
CA SER A 279 -15.17 14.35 18.93
C SER A 279 -15.09 15.15 17.64
N VAL A 280 -14.15 14.83 16.76
CA VAL A 280 -13.95 15.50 15.47
C VAL A 280 -14.63 14.67 14.37
N PRO A 281 -15.49 15.28 13.52
CA PRO A 281 -16.10 14.56 12.41
C PRO A 281 -15.05 14.06 11.40
N GLY A 282 -15.24 12.84 10.89
CA GLY A 282 -14.38 12.25 9.86
C GLY A 282 -14.05 10.80 10.10
N ARG A 283 -12.98 10.32 9.45
CA ARG A 283 -12.54 8.91 9.48
C ARG A 283 -11.17 8.73 10.13
N GLN A 284 -10.67 9.78 10.78
CA GLN A 284 -9.42 9.72 11.52
C GLN A 284 -9.47 8.64 12.61
N VAL A 285 -8.31 8.04 12.88
CA VAL A 285 -8.13 7.11 13.99
C VAL A 285 -7.01 7.58 14.90
N GLY A 286 -7.13 7.28 16.19
CA GLY A 286 -6.09 7.53 17.19
C GLY A 286 -6.04 6.38 18.17
N THR A 287 -4.83 5.85 18.40
CA THR A 287 -4.60 4.63 19.14
C THR A 287 -3.47 4.80 20.16
N VAL A 288 -3.69 4.30 21.37
CA VAL A 288 -2.63 4.00 22.34
C VAL A 288 -2.43 2.49 22.37
N GLY A 289 -1.44 1.99 21.60
CA GLY A 289 -1.26 0.56 21.36
C GLY A 289 -0.31 -0.14 22.34
N ARG A 290 0.45 0.63 23.12
CA ARG A 290 1.44 0.11 24.08
C ARG A 290 1.45 0.95 25.34
N ILE A 291 1.56 0.30 26.50
CA ILE A 291 1.77 0.94 27.81
C ILE A 291 2.74 0.11 28.64
N ASN A 292 3.70 0.76 29.27
CA ASN A 292 4.63 0.16 30.22
C ASN A 292 4.74 1.04 31.47
N ALA A 293 4.37 0.51 32.63
CA ALA A 293 4.39 1.21 33.93
C ALA A 293 5.54 0.73 34.80
N LEU A 294 6.31 1.64 35.35
CA LEU A 294 7.48 1.37 36.16
C LEU A 294 7.31 1.88 37.59
N PRO A 295 7.71 1.07 38.62
CA PRO A 295 8.48 -0.18 38.52
C PRO A 295 7.63 -1.43 38.27
N GLY A 296 6.29 -1.35 38.15
CA GLY A 296 5.43 -2.49 37.87
C GLY A 296 5.12 -3.38 39.11
N ALA A 297 5.28 -2.85 40.32
CA ALA A 297 5.00 -3.55 41.56
C ALA A 297 3.62 -3.15 42.14
N PRO A 298 2.79 -4.08 42.61
CA PRO A 298 1.41 -3.78 43.03
C PRO A 298 1.30 -2.91 44.30
N ASN A 299 2.36 -2.80 45.08
CA ASN A 299 2.45 -2.02 46.30
C ASN A 299 3.26 -0.72 46.16
N VAL A 300 3.55 -0.29 44.91
CA VAL A 300 4.29 0.94 44.58
C VAL A 300 3.47 1.79 43.64
N ILE A 301 3.32 3.08 43.98
CA ILE A 301 2.75 4.07 43.05
C ILE A 301 3.68 4.19 41.84
N PRO A 302 3.23 3.99 40.59
CA PRO A 302 4.10 4.10 39.42
C PRO A 302 4.68 5.49 39.24
N GLY A 303 6.01 5.59 39.21
CA GLY A 303 6.73 6.86 39.03
C GLY A 303 7.00 7.19 37.57
N LYS A 304 6.85 6.24 36.66
CA LYS A 304 7.05 6.47 35.22
C LYS A 304 6.14 5.56 34.40
N VAL A 305 5.56 6.10 33.34
CA VAL A 305 4.87 5.34 32.29
C VAL A 305 5.42 5.74 30.92
N VAL A 306 5.61 4.76 30.06
CA VAL A 306 5.91 4.97 28.64
C VAL A 306 4.78 4.32 27.83
N LEU A 307 4.15 5.08 26.95
CA LEU A 307 3.10 4.60 26.05
C LEU A 307 3.31 5.09 24.62
N SER A 308 2.68 4.45 23.64
CA SER A 308 2.68 4.93 22.27
C SER A 308 1.39 5.68 21.95
N LEU A 309 1.50 6.75 21.17
CA LEU A 309 0.37 7.42 20.52
C LEU A 309 0.52 7.31 19.02
N GLU A 310 -0.55 6.89 18.34
CA GLU A 310 -0.63 6.87 16.88
C GLU A 310 -1.85 7.67 16.43
N LEU A 311 -1.67 8.51 15.39
CA LEU A 311 -2.76 9.23 14.72
C LEU A 311 -2.66 8.99 13.23
N ARG A 312 -3.81 8.73 12.58
CA ARG A 312 -3.92 8.55 11.12
C ARG A 312 -5.08 9.35 10.55
N ASP A 313 -4.87 10.01 9.41
CA ASP A 313 -5.90 10.64 8.58
C ASP A 313 -5.34 10.88 7.16
N LEU A 314 -6.22 11.17 6.19
CA LEU A 314 -5.83 11.63 4.85
C LEU A 314 -5.40 13.10 4.82
N ASP A 315 -5.62 13.84 5.89
CA ASP A 315 -5.30 15.26 6.00
C ASP A 315 -4.24 15.48 7.09
N ALA A 316 -3.02 15.84 6.67
CA ALA A 316 -1.91 16.13 7.58
C ALA A 316 -2.22 17.30 8.55
N ALA A 317 -2.95 18.32 8.09
CA ALA A 317 -3.34 19.43 8.96
C ALA A 317 -4.29 18.97 10.08
N LYS A 318 -5.15 18.01 9.79
CA LYS A 318 -6.04 17.41 10.77
C LYS A 318 -5.29 16.54 11.78
N ILE A 319 -4.30 15.77 11.35
CA ILE A 319 -3.42 15.02 12.26
C ILE A 319 -2.73 15.98 13.24
N ASN A 320 -2.16 17.08 12.73
CA ASN A 320 -1.50 18.09 13.56
C ASN A 320 -2.48 18.75 14.54
N MET A 321 -3.65 19.13 14.09
CA MET A 321 -4.70 19.72 14.94
C MET A 321 -5.15 18.76 16.06
N LEU A 322 -5.29 17.46 15.77
CA LEU A 322 -5.60 16.45 16.78
C LEU A 322 -4.47 16.30 17.79
N PHE A 323 -3.22 16.27 17.32
CA PHE A 323 -2.06 16.17 18.19
C PHE A 323 -1.95 17.40 19.11
N GLU A 324 -2.13 18.61 18.61
CA GLU A 324 -2.17 19.85 19.43
C GLU A 324 -3.25 19.79 20.53
N LYS A 325 -4.44 19.32 20.21
CA LYS A 325 -5.52 19.14 21.19
C LYS A 325 -5.16 18.11 22.25
N ILE A 326 -4.53 17.00 21.86
CA ILE A 326 -4.08 15.94 22.77
C ILE A 326 -2.97 16.47 23.68
N GLN A 327 -2.01 17.24 23.15
CA GLN A 327 -0.96 17.88 23.96
C GLN A 327 -1.54 18.89 24.97
N ALA A 328 -2.50 19.70 24.55
CA ALA A 328 -3.15 20.65 25.43
C ALA A 328 -3.88 19.95 26.59
N GLU A 329 -4.54 18.83 26.33
CA GLU A 329 -5.20 18.04 27.37
C GLU A 329 -4.19 17.33 28.28
N ALA A 330 -3.08 16.83 27.73
CA ALA A 330 -1.98 16.25 28.51
C ALA A 330 -1.40 17.26 29.50
N GLN A 331 -1.28 18.54 29.12
CA GLN A 331 -0.83 19.60 30.04
C GLN A 331 -1.78 19.82 31.21
N LYS A 332 -3.11 19.75 30.99
CA LYS A 332 -4.10 19.83 32.09
C LYS A 332 -3.96 18.63 33.02
N ILE A 333 -3.87 17.41 32.45
CA ILE A 333 -3.68 16.19 33.23
C ILE A 333 -2.39 16.29 34.05
N ALA A 334 -1.29 16.78 33.45
CA ALA A 334 -0.02 16.99 34.11
C ALA A 334 -0.11 17.92 35.31
N SER A 335 -0.81 19.06 35.15
CA SER A 335 -1.08 20.02 36.23
C SER A 335 -1.85 19.39 37.39
N ASP A 336 -2.96 18.71 37.09
CA ASP A 336 -3.85 18.11 38.07
C ASP A 336 -3.20 16.93 38.83
N SER A 337 -2.39 16.14 38.16
CA SER A 337 -1.71 14.97 38.71
C SER A 337 -0.29 15.25 39.23
N LYS A 338 0.19 16.48 39.05
CA LYS A 338 1.59 16.88 39.38
C LYS A 338 2.62 15.98 38.70
N THR A 339 2.32 15.57 37.47
CA THR A 339 3.20 14.74 36.61
C THR A 339 3.75 15.58 35.46
N LYS A 340 4.69 15.02 34.70
CA LYS A 340 5.27 15.65 33.51
C LYS A 340 5.06 14.75 32.31
N PHE A 341 4.63 15.32 31.18
CA PHE A 341 4.52 14.65 29.90
C PHE A 341 5.63 15.09 28.96
N ASP A 342 6.22 14.13 28.25
CA ASP A 342 7.18 14.33 27.16
C ASP A 342 6.72 13.54 25.95
N PHE A 343 6.77 14.17 24.76
CA PHE A 343 6.35 13.58 23.50
C PHE A 343 7.57 13.49 22.58
N LYS A 344 8.03 12.29 22.32
CA LYS A 344 9.11 12.03 21.37
C LYS A 344 8.52 11.49 20.08
N GLU A 345 8.63 12.25 18.98
CA GLU A 345 8.25 11.81 17.66
C GLU A 345 9.12 10.63 17.21
N ILE A 346 8.49 9.56 16.72
CA ILE A 346 9.14 8.34 16.27
C ILE A 346 9.06 8.20 14.75
N ASN A 347 7.89 8.52 14.17
CA ASN A 347 7.64 8.41 12.75
C ASN A 347 6.61 9.45 12.30
N VAL A 348 6.82 10.01 11.10
CA VAL A 348 5.88 10.90 10.42
C VAL A 348 5.81 10.51 8.95
N ASN A 349 4.72 9.89 8.55
CA ASN A 349 4.42 9.61 7.16
C ASN A 349 3.35 10.59 6.67
N ILE A 350 3.66 11.29 5.57
CA ILE A 350 2.75 12.26 4.95
C ILE A 350 1.65 11.52 4.19
N PRO A 351 0.37 11.93 4.32
CA PRO A 351 -0.70 11.36 3.51
C PRO A 351 -0.43 11.52 2.02
N ALA A 352 -0.80 10.52 1.23
CA ALA A 352 -0.68 10.54 -0.22
C ALA A 352 -2.09 10.44 -0.87
N PRO A 353 -2.69 11.55 -1.31
CA PRO A 353 -3.94 11.51 -2.06
C PRO A 353 -3.71 10.87 -3.43
N THR A 354 -4.66 10.03 -3.87
CA THR A 354 -4.65 9.51 -5.23
C THR A 354 -5.17 10.55 -6.21
N ASP A 355 -4.80 10.41 -7.50
CA ASP A 355 -5.19 11.36 -8.53
C ASP A 355 -6.70 11.26 -8.86
N PRO A 356 -7.44 12.39 -8.91
CA PRO A 356 -8.88 12.39 -9.17
C PRO A 356 -9.26 11.81 -10.55
N GLN A 357 -8.44 12.02 -11.59
CA GLN A 357 -8.70 11.50 -12.92
C GLN A 357 -8.48 9.99 -12.98
N ILE A 358 -7.47 9.49 -12.26
CA ILE A 358 -7.23 8.05 -12.13
C ILE A 358 -8.37 7.40 -11.35
N ARG A 359 -8.84 8.00 -10.24
CA ARG A 359 -10.03 7.50 -9.52
C ARG A 359 -11.26 7.42 -10.41
N SER A 360 -11.50 8.44 -11.23
CA SER A 360 -12.60 8.42 -12.21
C SER A 360 -12.41 7.28 -13.21
N SER A 361 -11.21 7.07 -13.73
CA SER A 361 -10.89 6.00 -14.67
C SER A 361 -11.09 4.61 -14.06
N ILE A 362 -10.71 4.41 -12.79
CA ILE A 362 -10.97 3.16 -12.04
C ILE A 362 -12.47 2.92 -11.89
N ASN A 363 -13.22 3.94 -11.47
CA ASN A 363 -14.68 3.83 -11.30
C ASN A 363 -15.38 3.53 -12.63
N ASP A 364 -14.97 4.19 -13.71
CA ASP A 364 -15.53 3.94 -15.05
C ASP A 364 -15.19 2.53 -15.56
N ALA A 365 -13.95 2.06 -15.33
CA ALA A 365 -13.55 0.70 -15.67
C ALA A 365 -14.40 -0.35 -14.91
N ALA A 366 -14.56 -0.16 -13.60
CA ALA A 366 -15.40 -1.05 -12.78
C ALA A 366 -16.87 -1.06 -13.26
N ARG A 367 -17.44 0.11 -13.54
CA ARG A 367 -18.82 0.24 -14.03
C ARG A 367 -19.01 -0.44 -15.39
N GLU A 368 -18.08 -0.29 -16.33
CA GLU A 368 -18.11 -0.96 -17.64
C GLU A 368 -18.04 -2.48 -17.53
N LEU A 369 -17.43 -2.98 -16.43
CA LEU A 369 -17.36 -4.38 -16.08
C LEU A 369 -18.59 -4.89 -15.31
N GLY A 370 -19.52 -4.00 -14.98
CA GLY A 370 -20.73 -4.32 -14.19
C GLY A 370 -20.47 -4.50 -12.70
N LEU A 371 -19.35 -3.95 -12.19
CA LEU A 371 -18.92 -4.08 -10.80
C LEU A 371 -19.36 -2.88 -9.96
N THR A 372 -19.68 -3.14 -8.70
CA THR A 372 -19.98 -2.11 -7.70
C THR A 372 -18.69 -1.49 -7.15
N THR A 373 -18.73 -0.20 -6.82
CA THR A 373 -17.57 0.52 -6.30
C THR A 373 -17.88 1.27 -5.01
N LYS A 374 -16.86 1.47 -4.18
CA LYS A 374 -16.90 2.36 -3.01
C LYS A 374 -15.62 3.19 -2.95
N LEU A 375 -15.79 4.51 -2.76
CA LEU A 375 -14.67 5.40 -2.47
C LEU A 375 -14.27 5.26 -0.99
N MET A 376 -12.99 4.99 -0.72
CA MET A 376 -12.49 4.71 0.61
C MET A 376 -11.00 5.05 0.76
N PRO A 377 -10.51 5.39 1.96
CA PRO A 377 -9.08 5.55 2.20
C PRO A 377 -8.38 4.20 2.34
N SER A 378 -7.06 4.17 2.11
CA SER A 378 -6.22 3.13 2.70
C SER A 378 -5.81 3.53 4.11
N GLY A 379 -6.08 2.66 5.09
CA GLY A 379 -5.60 2.79 6.46
C GLY A 379 -4.18 2.26 6.66
N ALA A 380 -3.62 1.55 5.68
CA ALA A 380 -2.26 1.01 5.66
C ALA A 380 -1.35 1.85 4.77
N GLY A 381 -0.02 1.76 4.97
CA GLY A 381 0.97 2.29 4.04
C GLY A 381 1.09 1.38 2.81
N HIS A 382 1.53 1.90 1.67
CA HIS A 382 1.74 1.17 0.42
C HIS A 382 2.83 1.84 -0.40
N ASP A 383 3.44 1.11 -1.32
CA ASP A 383 4.44 1.65 -2.26
C ASP A 383 3.88 2.84 -3.07
N ALA A 384 2.57 2.86 -3.34
CA ALA A 384 1.88 3.97 -3.98
C ALA A 384 2.06 5.30 -3.23
N GLN A 385 2.34 5.30 -1.93
CA GLN A 385 2.59 6.50 -1.13
C GLN A 385 3.84 7.25 -1.60
N ASP A 386 4.91 6.50 -1.88
CA ASP A 386 6.17 7.08 -2.38
C ASP A 386 6.08 7.37 -3.87
N MET A 387 5.40 6.51 -4.64
CA MET A 387 5.16 6.77 -6.06
C MET A 387 4.35 8.04 -6.31
N ALA A 388 3.50 8.47 -5.38
CA ALA A 388 2.77 9.74 -5.46
C ALA A 388 3.69 10.98 -5.52
N ARG A 389 4.93 10.87 -5.07
CA ARG A 389 5.94 11.93 -5.20
C ARG A 389 6.50 12.04 -6.62
N LEU A 390 6.45 10.95 -7.38
CA LEU A 390 6.98 10.86 -8.76
C LEU A 390 5.95 11.23 -9.82
N GLY A 391 4.67 10.96 -9.57
CA GLY A 391 3.60 11.26 -10.52
C GLY A 391 2.20 10.91 -9.98
N PRO A 392 1.16 11.01 -10.82
CA PRO A 392 -0.20 10.64 -10.45
C PRO A 392 -0.29 9.16 -10.06
N VAL A 393 -1.01 8.85 -8.97
CA VAL A 393 -1.20 7.47 -8.51
C VAL A 393 -2.66 7.11 -8.35
N GLY A 394 -2.99 5.83 -8.51
CA GLY A 394 -4.28 5.25 -8.18
C GLY A 394 -4.14 3.88 -7.55
N MET A 395 -5.08 3.54 -6.67
CA MET A 395 -5.13 2.22 -6.05
C MET A 395 -6.52 1.61 -6.15
N ILE A 396 -6.55 0.30 -6.31
CA ILE A 396 -7.74 -0.52 -6.46
C ILE A 396 -7.75 -1.56 -5.35
N PHE A 397 -8.77 -1.55 -4.51
CA PHE A 397 -8.95 -2.58 -3.49
C PHE A 397 -9.92 -3.66 -3.91
N VAL A 398 -9.61 -4.91 -3.54
CA VAL A 398 -10.51 -6.05 -3.58
C VAL A 398 -10.84 -6.52 -2.15
N PRO A 399 -12.00 -7.16 -1.93
CA PRO A 399 -12.42 -7.58 -0.60
C PRO A 399 -11.43 -8.52 0.10
N SER A 400 -11.14 -8.23 1.38
CA SER A 400 -10.53 -9.16 2.33
C SER A 400 -11.63 -9.85 3.12
N VAL A 401 -11.74 -11.17 3.04
CA VAL A 401 -12.80 -11.93 3.72
C VAL A 401 -12.66 -11.79 5.23
N GLY A 402 -13.72 -11.28 5.85
CA GLY A 402 -13.74 -11.00 7.28
C GLY A 402 -12.78 -9.89 7.73
N GLY A 403 -12.17 -9.16 6.80
CA GLY A 403 -11.22 -8.08 7.10
C GLY A 403 -9.89 -8.57 7.69
N ILE A 404 -9.54 -9.83 7.46
CA ILE A 404 -8.32 -10.43 8.01
C ILE A 404 -7.15 -10.13 7.08
N SER A 405 -6.07 -9.54 7.62
CA SER A 405 -4.77 -9.37 7.00
C SER A 405 -3.64 -9.57 8.01
N HIS A 406 -2.39 -9.67 7.55
CA HIS A 406 -1.21 -9.97 8.37
C HIS A 406 -1.38 -11.24 9.21
N SER A 407 -2.00 -12.26 8.64
CA SER A 407 -2.37 -13.50 9.30
C SER A 407 -2.41 -14.67 8.32
N PRO A 408 -2.06 -15.88 8.73
CA PRO A 408 -2.23 -17.09 7.91
C PRO A 408 -3.68 -17.35 7.46
N ARG A 409 -4.66 -16.72 8.11
CA ARG A 409 -6.10 -16.82 7.75
C ARG A 409 -6.56 -15.76 6.74
N GLU A 410 -5.65 -14.93 6.26
CA GLU A 410 -5.92 -13.95 5.22
C GLU A 410 -6.46 -14.64 3.95
N PHE A 411 -7.52 -14.09 3.39
CA PHE A 411 -8.14 -14.66 2.19
C PHE A 411 -8.89 -13.60 1.40
N SER A 412 -8.67 -13.60 0.08
CA SER A 412 -9.50 -12.90 -0.90
C SER A 412 -10.01 -13.91 -1.92
N ARG A 413 -11.29 -13.80 -2.31
CA ARG A 413 -11.90 -14.77 -3.22
C ARG A 413 -11.28 -14.66 -4.62
N PRO A 414 -11.10 -15.79 -5.33
CA PRO A 414 -10.56 -15.80 -6.70
C PRO A 414 -11.29 -14.86 -7.66
N GLU A 415 -12.61 -14.76 -7.52
CA GLU A 415 -13.44 -13.88 -8.35
C GLU A 415 -13.19 -12.39 -8.06
N ASP A 416 -12.99 -12.01 -6.80
CA ASP A 416 -12.70 -10.64 -6.40
C ASP A 416 -11.32 -10.21 -6.92
N ILE A 417 -10.33 -11.10 -6.84
CA ILE A 417 -8.98 -10.88 -7.39
C ILE A 417 -9.04 -10.71 -8.92
N ALA A 418 -9.77 -11.57 -9.62
CA ALA A 418 -9.94 -11.47 -11.07
C ALA A 418 -10.68 -10.17 -11.46
N ASN A 419 -11.68 -9.74 -10.68
CA ASN A 419 -12.37 -8.47 -10.86
C ASN A 419 -11.43 -7.28 -10.71
N GLY A 420 -10.62 -7.25 -9.63
CA GLY A 420 -9.63 -6.20 -9.41
C GLY A 420 -8.59 -6.12 -10.53
N ALA A 421 -8.05 -7.26 -10.97
CA ALA A 421 -7.08 -7.31 -12.07
C ALA A 421 -7.70 -6.88 -13.43
N ASN A 422 -8.98 -7.18 -13.68
CA ASN A 422 -9.69 -6.65 -14.84
C ASN A 422 -9.87 -5.12 -14.75
N VAL A 423 -10.20 -4.59 -13.57
CA VAL A 423 -10.29 -3.13 -13.36
C VAL A 423 -8.92 -2.48 -13.57
N LEU A 424 -7.83 -3.09 -13.09
CA LEU A 424 -6.46 -2.61 -13.33
C LEU A 424 -6.14 -2.56 -14.83
N LEU A 425 -6.42 -3.64 -15.58
CA LEU A 425 -6.23 -3.71 -17.03
C LEU A 425 -7.00 -2.61 -17.76
N HIS A 426 -8.30 -2.46 -17.47
CA HIS A 426 -9.15 -1.50 -18.17
C HIS A 426 -8.81 -0.06 -17.80
N THR A 427 -8.40 0.20 -16.54
CA THR A 427 -7.89 1.52 -16.11
C THR A 427 -6.60 1.86 -16.85
N LEU A 428 -5.64 0.92 -16.91
CA LEU A 428 -4.40 1.10 -17.64
C LEU A 428 -4.66 1.46 -19.13
N LEU A 429 -5.59 0.75 -19.79
CA LEU A 429 -5.98 1.01 -21.18
C LEU A 429 -6.66 2.39 -21.36
N LYS A 430 -7.34 2.91 -20.35
CA LYS A 430 -7.92 4.27 -20.38
C LYS A 430 -6.82 5.33 -20.24
N LEU A 431 -5.90 5.15 -19.29
CA LEU A 431 -4.79 6.09 -19.07
C LEU A 431 -3.84 6.15 -20.27
N ASP A 432 -3.64 5.02 -20.97
CA ASP A 432 -2.79 4.98 -22.17
C ASP A 432 -3.31 5.85 -23.31
N ARG A 433 -4.59 6.23 -23.30
CA ARG A 433 -5.24 7.03 -24.35
C ARG A 433 -5.42 8.50 -23.97
N ALA A 434 -5.33 8.80 -22.69
CA ALA A 434 -5.46 10.15 -22.20
C ALA A 434 -4.20 10.99 -22.54
#